data_506425c82dfd836318e6af1ebdb79807
#
_entry.id   506425c82dfd836318e6af1ebdb79807
#
_cell.length_a   1.000
_cell.length_b   1.000
_cell.length_c   1.000
_cell.angle_alpha   90.00
_cell.angle_beta   90.00
_cell.angle_gamma   90.00
#
_symmetry.space_group_name_H-M   'P 1'
#
loop_
_entity.id
_entity.type
_entity.pdbx_description
1 polymer ?
#
loop_
_entity_poly.entity_id
_entity_poly.type
_entity_poly.pdbx_seq_one_letter_code
_entity_poly.pdbx_strand_id
1 'polypeptide(L)'
;MATLSDIAKKANVSPAAASRVLNHDPSFVVSKEVRLAIMKAAVEYGYKTPRQKKEDYRVIEVGIADWHVVPESRRDEINYDDLVPLSETGVDYIFSRLEKGKSRKVDAIIGVGIFNSEEIDELMFSSTNIVFLNNHDKDIPFDRMFIDYNTPVKKSFDYLINKGHKRIAFITGLSEENGIVIGQRRIDGVRAIMKEKGVYDEDLFFIGKMADESGKEMINKALLRNPDAIVLGSQLLENGVMEVYNKLENPPEIILRRDIDLGHKESNHPVVRMSSEQLWQITLMLIYMRSKAEEPPL
;
A
#
# COMPACT_ATOMS: atom_id res chain seq x y z
N MET A 1 33.30 -6.34 17.99
CA MET A 1 32.01 -6.98 17.61
C MET A 1 30.97 -6.51 18.58
N ALA A 2 29.83 -6.08 18.08
CA ALA A 2 28.71 -5.69 18.93
C ALA A 2 28.16 -6.90 19.71
N THR A 3 27.73 -6.65 20.93
CA THR A 3 27.19 -7.66 21.84
C THR A 3 25.68 -7.53 21.93
N LEU A 4 25.01 -8.56 22.45
CA LEU A 4 23.57 -8.50 22.75
C LEU A 4 23.22 -7.34 23.70
N SER A 5 24.13 -6.98 24.61
CA SER A 5 23.98 -5.85 25.51
C SER A 5 23.97 -4.50 24.78
N ASP A 6 24.77 -4.36 23.72
CA ASP A 6 24.79 -3.13 22.89
C ASP A 6 23.46 -2.97 22.14
N ILE A 7 22.91 -4.07 21.62
CA ILE A 7 21.60 -4.09 20.96
C ILE A 7 20.49 -3.70 21.94
N ALA A 8 20.50 -4.33 23.12
CA ALA A 8 19.51 -4.06 24.17
C ALA A 8 19.53 -2.58 24.61
N LYS A 9 20.75 -2.02 24.79
CA LYS A 9 20.93 -0.60 25.14
C LYS A 9 20.42 0.32 24.04
N LYS A 10 20.74 0.03 22.77
CA LYS A 10 20.30 0.82 21.61
C LYS A 10 18.77 0.82 21.47
N ALA A 11 18.15 -0.35 21.69
CA ALA A 11 16.69 -0.52 21.60
C ALA A 11 15.95 -0.15 22.90
N ASN A 12 16.65 0.30 23.93
CA ASN A 12 16.10 0.63 25.24
C ASN A 12 15.31 -0.50 25.90
N VAL A 13 15.84 -1.71 25.87
CA VAL A 13 15.24 -2.93 26.45
C VAL A 13 16.24 -3.71 27.28
N SER A 14 15.78 -4.75 28.00
CA SER A 14 16.69 -5.67 28.66
C SER A 14 17.39 -6.61 27.66
N PRO A 15 18.63 -7.08 27.95
CA PRO A 15 19.29 -8.09 27.12
C PRO A 15 18.46 -9.36 26.94
N ALA A 16 17.70 -9.76 27.96
CA ALA A 16 16.80 -10.92 27.89
C ALA A 16 15.66 -10.70 26.89
N ALA A 17 15.07 -9.50 26.87
CA ALA A 17 14.04 -9.14 25.88
C ALA A 17 14.61 -9.12 24.46
N ALA A 18 15.78 -8.49 24.26
CA ALA A 18 16.45 -8.48 22.96
C ALA A 18 16.77 -9.90 22.49
N SER A 19 17.27 -10.78 23.39
CA SER A 19 17.57 -12.18 23.05
C SER A 19 16.32 -12.96 22.63
N ARG A 20 15.20 -12.81 23.36
CA ARG A 20 13.96 -13.53 23.04
C ARG A 20 13.38 -13.09 21.70
N VAL A 21 13.39 -11.79 21.44
CA VAL A 21 12.93 -11.25 20.13
C VAL A 21 13.80 -11.75 19.00
N LEU A 22 15.13 -11.66 19.12
CA LEU A 22 16.07 -12.07 18.07
C LEU A 22 16.13 -13.60 17.86
N ASN A 23 15.68 -14.39 18.81
CA ASN A 23 15.54 -15.84 18.67
C ASN A 23 14.10 -16.30 18.36
N HIS A 24 13.18 -15.36 18.05
CA HIS A 24 11.78 -15.65 17.73
C HIS A 24 11.07 -16.52 18.78
N ASP A 25 11.24 -16.20 20.07
CA ASP A 25 10.58 -16.92 21.15
C ASP A 25 9.06 -16.69 21.07
N PRO A 26 8.24 -17.71 20.72
CA PRO A 26 6.80 -17.54 20.54
C PRO A 26 6.06 -17.26 21.85
N SER A 27 6.69 -17.57 22.98
CA SER A 27 6.12 -17.31 24.30
C SER A 27 6.32 -15.87 24.77
N PHE A 28 7.12 -15.07 24.05
CA PHE A 28 7.48 -13.72 24.41
C PHE A 28 6.83 -12.67 23.50
N VAL A 29 5.81 -12.03 24.02
CA VAL A 29 5.07 -10.97 23.31
C VAL A 29 5.62 -9.61 23.71
N VAL A 30 5.99 -8.81 22.73
CA VAL A 30 6.37 -7.39 22.85
C VAL A 30 5.59 -6.58 21.84
N SER A 31 5.51 -5.27 22.07
CA SER A 31 4.91 -4.38 21.07
C SER A 31 5.73 -4.42 19.76
N LYS A 32 5.08 -4.06 18.66
CA LYS A 32 5.69 -4.05 17.34
C LYS A 32 6.86 -3.07 17.25
N GLU A 33 6.70 -1.90 17.89
CA GLU A 33 7.72 -0.84 17.98
C GLU A 33 8.97 -1.35 18.68
N VAL A 34 8.82 -2.08 19.79
CA VAL A 34 9.93 -2.68 20.53
C VAL A 34 10.63 -3.74 19.71
N ARG A 35 9.87 -4.61 19.03
CA ARG A 35 10.43 -5.63 18.13
C ARG A 35 11.26 -4.99 17.03
N LEU A 36 10.69 -3.99 16.34
CA LEU A 36 11.35 -3.27 15.25
C LEU A 36 12.62 -2.55 15.72
N ALA A 37 12.58 -1.91 16.90
CA ALA A 37 13.75 -1.24 17.48
C ALA A 37 14.91 -2.22 17.73
N ILE A 38 14.62 -3.42 18.25
CA ILE A 38 15.60 -4.47 18.49
C ILE A 38 16.19 -4.95 17.16
N MET A 39 15.36 -5.20 16.15
CA MET A 39 15.80 -5.69 14.85
C MET A 39 16.65 -4.65 14.12
N LYS A 40 16.24 -3.38 14.09
CA LYS A 40 17.03 -2.28 13.51
C LYS A 40 18.39 -2.14 14.20
N ALA A 41 18.42 -2.22 15.53
CA ALA A 41 19.67 -2.18 16.27
C ALA A 41 20.58 -3.38 15.92
N ALA A 42 20.03 -4.58 15.78
CA ALA A 42 20.82 -5.77 15.40
C ALA A 42 21.43 -5.63 14.00
N VAL A 43 20.67 -5.13 13.02
CA VAL A 43 21.16 -4.85 11.66
C VAL A 43 22.24 -3.78 11.67
N GLU A 44 21.98 -2.62 12.29
CA GLU A 44 22.92 -1.49 12.36
C GLU A 44 24.29 -1.92 12.93
N TYR A 45 24.28 -2.81 13.92
CA TYR A 45 25.51 -3.31 14.54
C TYR A 45 26.04 -4.63 13.92
N GLY A 46 25.39 -5.15 12.87
CA GLY A 46 25.78 -6.43 12.25
C GLY A 46 25.72 -7.60 13.23
N TYR A 47 24.84 -7.55 14.23
CA TYR A 47 24.75 -8.57 15.26
C TYR A 47 23.87 -9.74 14.81
N LYS A 48 24.37 -10.96 14.99
CA LYS A 48 23.62 -12.22 14.81
C LYS A 48 23.72 -13.07 16.07
N THR A 49 22.61 -13.63 16.52
CA THR A 49 22.59 -14.59 17.62
C THR A 49 23.37 -15.87 17.23
N PRO A 50 23.82 -16.70 18.21
CA PRO A 50 24.45 -17.98 17.91
C PRO A 50 23.56 -18.91 17.06
N ARG A 51 22.23 -18.85 17.22
CA ARG A 51 21.27 -19.59 16.42
C ARG A 51 21.23 -19.07 14.98
N GLN A 52 21.12 -17.77 14.79
CA GLN A 52 21.12 -17.12 13.48
C GLN A 52 22.43 -17.32 12.69
N LYS A 53 23.55 -17.52 13.39
CA LYS A 53 24.83 -17.88 12.74
C LYS A 53 24.87 -19.32 12.25
N LYS A 54 24.08 -20.22 12.84
CA LYS A 54 24.00 -21.64 12.45
C LYS A 54 22.91 -21.90 11.42
N GLU A 55 21.81 -21.18 11.53
CA GLU A 55 20.70 -21.20 10.58
C GLU A 55 20.99 -20.10 9.53
N ASP A 56 20.60 -20.32 8.28
CA ASP A 56 20.73 -19.30 7.19
C ASP A 56 19.68 -18.17 7.38
N TYR A 57 19.72 -17.59 8.59
CA TYR A 57 18.81 -16.53 9.00
C TYR A 57 19.25 -15.20 8.41
N ARG A 58 18.30 -14.50 7.81
CA ARG A 58 18.53 -13.20 7.17
C ARG A 58 17.55 -12.15 7.66
N VAL A 59 18.05 -10.95 7.80
CA VAL A 59 17.22 -9.75 7.86
C VAL A 59 17.37 -9.04 6.53
N ILE A 60 16.28 -8.79 5.86
CA ILE A 60 16.23 -8.10 4.57
C ILE A 60 15.70 -6.70 4.78
N GLU A 61 16.50 -5.70 4.47
CA GLU A 61 16.04 -4.31 4.46
C GLU A 61 15.36 -4.00 3.12
N VAL A 62 14.06 -3.71 3.19
CA VAL A 62 13.22 -3.39 2.03
C VAL A 62 12.93 -1.89 1.99
N GLY A 63 13.44 -1.24 0.96
CA GLY A 63 13.09 0.15 0.64
C GLY A 63 11.72 0.23 -0.02
N ILE A 64 10.85 1.13 0.46
CA ILE A 64 9.56 1.39 -0.16
C ILE A 64 9.61 2.73 -0.89
N ALA A 65 9.40 2.70 -2.19
CA ALA A 65 9.23 3.87 -3.03
C ALA A 65 7.75 4.01 -3.42
N ASP A 66 7.05 4.94 -2.78
CA ASP A 66 5.61 5.20 -2.97
C ASP A 66 5.35 6.65 -3.43
N TRP A 67 6.31 7.20 -4.17
CA TRP A 67 6.46 8.63 -4.46
C TRP A 67 5.23 9.30 -5.05
N HIS A 68 4.47 8.59 -5.90
CA HIS A 68 3.32 9.13 -6.62
C HIS A 68 1.96 8.62 -6.12
N VAL A 69 1.96 7.64 -5.22
CA VAL A 69 0.72 6.99 -4.76
C VAL A 69 0.21 7.61 -3.48
N VAL A 70 1.13 8.05 -2.62
CA VAL A 70 0.81 8.60 -1.30
C VAL A 70 1.24 10.06 -1.25
N PRO A 71 0.30 10.99 -1.12
CA PRO A 71 0.61 12.39 -0.90
C PRO A 71 1.53 12.57 0.32
N GLU A 72 2.48 13.48 0.23
CA GLU A 72 3.46 13.71 1.29
C GLU A 72 2.80 13.97 2.65
N SER A 73 1.69 14.71 2.66
CA SER A 73 0.91 15.02 3.86
C SER A 73 0.25 13.81 4.55
N ARG A 74 0.20 12.66 3.88
CA ARG A 74 -0.43 11.43 4.39
C ARG A 74 0.55 10.26 4.53
N ARG A 75 1.84 10.50 4.28
CA ARG A 75 2.87 9.44 4.34
C ARG A 75 3.01 8.83 5.72
N ASP A 76 2.84 9.63 6.78
CA ASP A 76 2.93 9.17 8.16
C ASP A 76 1.73 8.31 8.60
N GLU A 77 0.63 8.32 7.83
CA GLU A 77 -0.53 7.47 8.09
C GLU A 77 -0.30 6.00 7.68
N ILE A 78 0.71 5.73 6.84
CA ILE A 78 1.00 4.40 6.32
C ILE A 78 2.18 3.79 7.06
N ASN A 79 1.90 2.70 7.76
CA ASN A 79 2.92 1.87 8.37
C ASN A 79 3.06 0.55 7.60
N TYR A 80 4.10 0.44 6.79
CA TYR A 80 4.36 -0.76 6.00
C TYR A 80 4.67 -2.00 6.85
N ASP A 81 5.15 -1.82 8.08
CA ASP A 81 5.35 -2.93 9.02
C ASP A 81 4.02 -3.62 9.40
N ASP A 82 2.87 -2.93 9.26
CA ASP A 82 1.54 -3.49 9.56
C ASP A 82 0.99 -4.37 8.43
N LEU A 83 1.57 -4.26 7.25
CA LEU A 83 1.14 -5.02 6.05
C LEU A 83 1.75 -6.42 5.98
N VAL A 84 2.72 -6.72 6.82
CA VAL A 84 3.46 -7.97 6.77
C VAL A 84 3.21 -8.78 8.03
N PRO A 85 2.65 -9.98 7.91
CA PRO A 85 2.58 -10.90 9.02
C PRO A 85 4.00 -11.29 9.47
N LEU A 86 4.16 -11.49 10.77
CA LEU A 86 5.42 -11.97 11.35
C LEU A 86 5.85 -13.27 10.64
N SER A 87 7.05 -13.26 10.06
CA SER A 87 7.53 -14.40 9.30
C SER A 87 7.80 -15.60 10.19
N GLU A 88 7.22 -16.75 9.84
CA GLU A 88 7.58 -18.06 10.40
C GLU A 88 8.78 -18.69 9.66
N THR A 89 9.33 -18.04 8.64
CA THR A 89 10.24 -18.63 7.65
C THR A 89 11.73 -18.42 7.91
N GLY A 90 12.13 -17.89 9.08
CA GLY A 90 13.54 -17.59 9.39
C GLY A 90 14.10 -16.37 8.66
N VAL A 91 13.23 -15.56 8.06
CA VAL A 91 13.57 -14.28 7.42
C VAL A 91 12.76 -13.17 8.07
N ASP A 92 13.45 -12.13 8.51
CA ASP A 92 12.79 -10.90 8.97
C ASP A 92 12.95 -9.79 7.94
N TYR A 93 11.96 -8.93 7.85
CA TYR A 93 11.96 -7.76 6.98
C TYR A 93 11.96 -6.50 7.83
N ILE A 94 12.76 -5.52 7.42
CA ILE A 94 12.73 -4.16 7.95
C ILE A 94 12.34 -3.23 6.80
N PHE A 95 11.26 -2.50 6.98
CA PHE A 95 10.80 -1.55 5.97
C PHE A 95 11.31 -0.15 6.26
N SER A 96 11.67 0.53 5.18
CA SER A 96 12.10 1.91 5.26
C SER A 96 11.65 2.63 4.00
N ARG A 97 11.04 3.80 4.15
CA ARG A 97 10.64 4.59 3.00
C ARG A 97 11.87 5.18 2.32
N LEU A 98 11.91 5.09 0.99
CA LEU A 98 12.89 5.78 0.16
C LEU A 98 12.33 7.15 -0.23
N GLU A 99 13.11 8.19 0.02
CA GLU A 99 12.76 9.54 -0.41
C GLU A 99 13.33 9.80 -1.80
N LYS A 100 12.53 10.40 -2.68
CA LYS A 100 12.98 10.82 -4.03
C LYS A 100 14.14 11.81 -3.92
N GLY A 101 15.17 11.61 -4.72
CA GLY A 101 16.39 12.42 -4.69
C GLY A 101 17.38 12.05 -3.58
N LYS A 102 17.11 11.02 -2.75
CA LYS A 102 17.98 10.58 -1.67
C LYS A 102 18.24 9.07 -1.75
N SER A 103 19.19 8.68 -2.61
CA SER A 103 19.56 7.28 -2.76
C SER A 103 20.32 6.77 -1.53
N ARG A 104 19.97 5.59 -1.05
CA ARG A 104 20.70 4.83 -0.04
C ARG A 104 20.62 3.33 -0.33
N LYS A 105 21.63 2.58 0.03
CA LYS A 105 21.65 1.14 -0.21
C LYS A 105 20.66 0.42 0.70
N VAL A 106 19.89 -0.50 0.09
CA VAL A 106 18.96 -1.44 0.73
C VAL A 106 19.10 -2.80 0.03
N ASP A 107 18.62 -3.87 0.67
CA ASP A 107 18.72 -5.22 0.10
C ASP A 107 17.73 -5.42 -1.06
N ALA A 108 16.56 -4.81 -0.96
CA ALA A 108 15.54 -4.87 -2.00
C ALA A 108 14.65 -3.61 -2.00
N ILE A 109 13.91 -3.41 -3.09
CA ILE A 109 12.97 -2.30 -3.24
C ILE A 109 11.60 -2.81 -3.66
N ILE A 110 10.56 -2.25 -3.06
CA ILE A 110 9.19 -2.33 -3.56
C ILE A 110 8.81 -0.94 -4.06
N GLY A 111 8.68 -0.81 -5.39
CA GLY A 111 8.18 0.40 -6.03
C GLY A 111 6.66 0.34 -6.15
N VAL A 112 5.94 1.23 -5.48
CA VAL A 112 4.46 1.26 -5.50
C VAL A 112 3.97 2.35 -6.44
N GLY A 113 3.27 1.95 -7.50
CA GLY A 113 2.74 2.86 -8.51
C GLY A 113 3.56 2.89 -9.80
N ILE A 114 3.47 3.99 -10.53
CA ILE A 114 4.10 4.18 -11.84
C ILE A 114 5.37 5.01 -11.66
N PHE A 115 6.44 4.60 -12.29
CA PHE A 115 7.75 5.27 -12.30
C PHE A 115 8.18 5.50 -13.73
N ASN A 116 8.81 6.64 -14.00
CA ASN A 116 9.47 6.90 -15.27
C ASN A 116 10.91 6.31 -15.27
N SER A 117 11.58 6.34 -16.41
CA SER A 117 12.92 5.76 -16.58
C SER A 117 13.96 6.37 -15.63
N GLU A 118 13.93 7.69 -15.44
CA GLU A 118 14.88 8.39 -14.57
C GLU A 118 14.70 7.98 -13.10
N GLU A 119 13.47 7.80 -12.67
CA GLU A 119 13.14 7.36 -11.33
C GLU A 119 13.52 5.88 -11.09
N ILE A 120 13.38 5.04 -12.13
CA ILE A 120 13.83 3.64 -12.07
C ILE A 120 15.36 3.59 -11.96
N ASP A 121 16.08 4.41 -12.74
CA ASP A 121 17.52 4.53 -12.63
C ASP A 121 17.94 4.98 -11.22
N GLU A 122 17.23 5.94 -10.64
CA GLU A 122 17.46 6.35 -9.25
C GLU A 122 17.29 5.19 -8.26
N LEU A 123 16.21 4.40 -8.40
CA LEU A 123 15.99 3.23 -7.54
C LEU A 123 17.11 2.19 -7.70
N MET A 124 17.63 1.98 -8.91
CA MET A 124 18.72 1.05 -9.19
C MET A 124 20.02 1.42 -8.48
N PHE A 125 20.27 2.68 -8.16
CA PHE A 125 21.40 3.06 -7.29
C PHE A 125 21.25 2.53 -5.86
N SER A 126 20.02 2.30 -5.41
CA SER A 126 19.73 1.80 -4.06
C SER A 126 19.74 0.26 -3.98
N SER A 127 19.14 -0.42 -4.95
CA SER A 127 19.18 -1.88 -5.09
C SER A 127 18.85 -2.29 -6.54
N THR A 128 19.35 -3.46 -6.95
CA THR A 128 18.93 -4.11 -8.22
C THR A 128 17.83 -5.16 -8.01
N ASN A 129 17.55 -5.55 -6.76
CA ASN A 129 16.44 -6.42 -6.42
C ASN A 129 15.16 -5.57 -6.24
N ILE A 130 14.51 -5.25 -7.35
CA ILE A 130 13.33 -4.38 -7.38
C ILE A 130 12.11 -5.17 -7.83
N VAL A 131 10.98 -4.97 -7.14
CA VAL A 131 9.66 -5.46 -7.54
C VAL A 131 8.70 -4.28 -7.57
N PHE A 132 7.98 -4.11 -8.66
CA PHE A 132 6.99 -3.04 -8.78
C PHE A 132 5.57 -3.54 -8.50
N LEU A 133 4.82 -2.76 -7.73
CA LEU A 133 3.39 -2.95 -7.50
C LEU A 133 2.62 -1.91 -8.33
N ASN A 134 1.75 -2.39 -9.22
CA ASN A 134 0.91 -1.55 -10.11
C ASN A 134 1.67 -0.68 -11.13
N ASN A 135 2.91 -1.00 -11.45
CA ASN A 135 3.58 -0.40 -12.59
C ASN A 135 3.21 -1.15 -13.87
N HIS A 136 2.57 -0.47 -14.80
CA HIS A 136 2.06 -1.05 -16.03
C HIS A 136 2.96 -0.85 -17.25
N ASP A 137 4.10 -0.22 -17.08
CA ASP A 137 5.09 -0.09 -18.15
C ASP A 137 5.64 -1.48 -18.53
N LYS A 138 5.49 -1.85 -19.80
CA LYS A 138 5.88 -3.17 -20.29
C LYS A 138 7.38 -3.30 -20.54
N ASP A 139 8.06 -2.18 -20.68
CA ASP A 139 9.47 -2.13 -21.09
C ASP A 139 10.43 -2.15 -19.87
N ILE A 140 9.88 -2.20 -18.65
CA ILE A 140 10.67 -2.29 -17.42
C ILE A 140 11.19 -3.72 -17.23
N PRO A 141 12.51 -3.95 -17.09
CA PRO A 141 13.10 -5.28 -16.93
C PRO A 141 13.01 -5.82 -15.49
N PHE A 142 11.97 -5.46 -14.75
CA PHE A 142 11.74 -5.88 -13.37
C PHE A 142 10.42 -6.60 -13.21
N ASP A 143 10.31 -7.45 -12.18
CA ASP A 143 9.03 -8.08 -11.85
C ASP A 143 7.99 -7.06 -11.43
N ARG A 144 6.77 -7.30 -11.88
CA ARG A 144 5.62 -6.43 -11.66
C ARG A 144 4.44 -7.23 -11.14
N MET A 145 3.85 -6.74 -10.08
CA MET A 145 2.65 -7.30 -9.50
C MET A 145 1.49 -6.31 -9.67
N PHE A 146 0.31 -6.83 -9.97
CA PHE A 146 -0.85 -5.99 -10.24
C PHE A 146 -1.99 -6.30 -9.28
N ILE A 147 -2.64 -5.26 -8.81
CA ILE A 147 -3.89 -5.37 -8.08
C ILE A 147 -5.04 -5.44 -9.09
N ASP A 148 -5.92 -6.40 -8.94
CA ASP A 148 -7.17 -6.45 -9.71
C ASP A 148 -8.16 -5.42 -9.15
N TYR A 149 -8.20 -4.27 -9.80
CA TYR A 149 -9.14 -3.20 -9.46
C TYR A 149 -10.56 -3.44 -10.00
N ASN A 150 -10.72 -4.24 -11.03
CA ASN A 150 -11.99 -4.37 -11.73
C ASN A 150 -12.98 -5.27 -11.00
N THR A 151 -12.53 -6.40 -10.48
CA THR A 151 -13.42 -7.37 -9.80
C THR A 151 -14.12 -6.76 -8.57
N PRO A 152 -13.45 -6.06 -7.64
CA PRO A 152 -14.12 -5.41 -6.52
C PRO A 152 -15.11 -4.31 -6.95
N VAL A 153 -14.75 -3.51 -7.95
CA VAL A 153 -15.63 -2.47 -8.49
C VAL A 153 -16.87 -3.09 -9.15
N LYS A 154 -16.69 -4.16 -9.93
CA LYS A 154 -17.81 -4.90 -10.52
C LYS A 154 -18.78 -5.39 -9.44
N LYS A 155 -18.27 -5.96 -8.35
CA LYS A 155 -19.07 -6.39 -7.19
C LYS A 155 -19.84 -5.23 -6.53
N SER A 156 -19.24 -4.04 -6.44
CA SER A 156 -19.92 -2.85 -5.90
C SER A 156 -21.13 -2.47 -6.75
N PHE A 157 -20.99 -2.43 -8.07
CA PHE A 157 -22.10 -2.14 -8.96
C PHE A 157 -23.16 -3.25 -8.94
N ASP A 158 -22.76 -4.53 -8.92
CA ASP A 158 -23.69 -5.66 -8.80
C ASP A 158 -24.53 -5.57 -7.53
N TYR A 159 -23.89 -5.23 -6.40
CA TYR A 159 -24.58 -5.06 -5.13
C TYR A 159 -25.65 -3.94 -5.20
N LEU A 160 -25.28 -2.77 -5.73
CA LEU A 160 -26.22 -1.64 -5.83
C LEU A 160 -27.34 -1.93 -6.82
N ILE A 161 -27.04 -2.49 -7.98
CA ILE A 161 -28.05 -2.84 -9.00
C ILE A 161 -29.03 -3.90 -8.45
N ASN A 162 -28.55 -4.91 -7.73
CA ASN A 162 -29.41 -5.92 -7.11
C ASN A 162 -30.32 -5.35 -6.01
N LYS A 163 -29.95 -4.22 -5.40
CA LYS A 163 -30.79 -3.45 -4.47
C LYS A 163 -31.80 -2.54 -5.18
N GLY A 164 -31.72 -2.43 -6.50
CA GLY A 164 -32.65 -1.64 -7.31
C GLY A 164 -32.14 -0.24 -7.67
N HIS A 165 -30.89 0.11 -7.31
CA HIS A 165 -30.31 1.40 -7.68
C HIS A 165 -30.05 1.48 -9.19
N LYS A 166 -30.37 2.64 -9.78
CA LYS A 166 -30.27 2.88 -11.23
C LYS A 166 -29.43 4.10 -11.57
N ARG A 167 -29.39 5.09 -10.67
CA ARG A 167 -28.66 6.35 -10.84
C ARG A 167 -27.43 6.37 -9.94
N ILE A 168 -26.43 5.59 -10.31
CA ILE A 168 -25.25 5.38 -9.49
C ILE A 168 -24.16 6.38 -9.89
N ALA A 169 -23.84 7.31 -8.99
CA ALA A 169 -22.73 8.22 -9.18
C ALA A 169 -21.39 7.49 -8.88
N PHE A 170 -20.40 7.75 -9.71
CA PHE A 170 -19.02 7.32 -9.47
C PHE A 170 -18.13 8.54 -9.24
N ILE A 171 -17.45 8.59 -8.08
CA ILE A 171 -16.56 9.69 -7.71
C ILE A 171 -15.15 9.16 -7.57
N THR A 172 -14.21 9.71 -8.32
CA THR A 172 -12.80 9.28 -8.29
C THR A 172 -11.84 10.43 -8.54
N GLY A 173 -10.54 10.16 -8.44
CA GLY A 173 -9.49 11.13 -8.71
C GLY A 173 -8.45 10.63 -9.69
N LEU A 174 -7.82 11.60 -10.36
CA LEU A 174 -6.58 11.47 -11.10
C LEU A 174 -5.48 12.26 -10.38
N SER A 175 -4.26 11.78 -10.47
CA SER A 175 -3.06 12.55 -10.17
C SER A 175 -2.17 12.57 -11.40
N GLU A 176 -1.57 13.72 -11.67
CA GLU A 176 -0.55 13.86 -12.70
C GLU A 176 0.63 14.59 -12.11
N GLU A 177 1.79 13.96 -12.17
CA GLU A 177 3.04 14.53 -11.70
C GLU A 177 4.17 14.10 -12.64
N ASN A 178 4.92 15.08 -13.14
CA ASN A 178 6.05 14.85 -14.07
C ASN A 178 5.70 13.96 -15.27
N GLY A 179 4.51 14.13 -15.86
CA GLY A 179 4.02 13.34 -17.00
C GLY A 179 3.52 11.94 -16.62
N ILE A 180 3.50 11.59 -15.34
CA ILE A 180 2.95 10.33 -14.83
C ILE A 180 1.50 10.55 -14.44
N VAL A 181 0.58 9.84 -15.12
CA VAL A 181 -0.86 9.88 -14.82
C VAL A 181 -1.26 8.65 -14.01
N ILE A 182 -1.70 8.87 -12.77
CA ILE A 182 -2.16 7.83 -11.87
C ILE A 182 -3.69 7.83 -11.81
N GLY A 183 -4.28 6.66 -12.05
CA GLY A 183 -5.74 6.46 -11.96
C GLY A 183 -6.44 6.32 -13.30
N GLN A 184 -5.84 6.69 -14.45
CA GLN A 184 -6.51 6.65 -15.76
C GLN A 184 -7.02 5.24 -16.10
N ARG A 185 -6.18 4.22 -15.97
CA ARG A 185 -6.57 2.83 -16.25
C ARG A 185 -7.75 2.35 -15.37
N ARG A 186 -7.77 2.77 -14.12
CA ARG A 186 -8.88 2.47 -13.20
C ARG A 186 -10.17 3.14 -13.66
N ILE A 187 -10.10 4.40 -14.08
CA ILE A 187 -11.23 5.15 -14.63
C ILE A 187 -11.79 4.46 -15.86
N ASP A 188 -10.94 4.08 -16.80
CA ASP A 188 -11.35 3.40 -18.03
C ASP A 188 -11.99 2.06 -17.75
N GLY A 189 -11.43 1.28 -16.81
CA GLY A 189 -12.01 0.02 -16.35
C GLY A 189 -13.39 0.19 -15.74
N VAL A 190 -13.57 1.17 -14.86
CA VAL A 190 -14.88 1.46 -14.24
C VAL A 190 -15.90 1.91 -15.28
N ARG A 191 -15.51 2.80 -16.19
CA ARG A 191 -16.38 3.26 -17.28
C ARG A 191 -16.85 2.08 -18.14
N ALA A 192 -15.98 1.14 -18.45
CA ALA A 192 -16.31 -0.07 -19.20
C ALA A 192 -17.31 -0.96 -18.41
N ILE A 193 -17.07 -1.17 -17.10
CA ILE A 193 -17.97 -1.93 -16.24
C ILE A 193 -19.36 -1.30 -16.16
N MET A 194 -19.45 0.01 -15.94
CA MET A 194 -20.74 0.72 -15.87
C MET A 194 -21.51 0.62 -17.19
N LYS A 195 -20.81 0.71 -18.34
CA LYS A 195 -21.42 0.52 -19.66
C LYS A 195 -21.91 -0.91 -19.86
N GLU A 196 -21.11 -1.92 -19.51
CA GLU A 196 -21.49 -3.34 -19.55
C GLU A 196 -22.77 -3.60 -18.75
N LYS A 197 -22.91 -2.95 -17.59
CA LYS A 197 -24.05 -3.13 -16.69
C LYS A 197 -25.25 -2.21 -16.98
N GLY A 198 -25.15 -1.34 -17.98
CA GLY A 198 -26.22 -0.42 -18.38
C GLY A 198 -26.53 0.69 -17.39
N VAL A 199 -25.59 1.02 -16.49
CA VAL A 199 -25.73 2.09 -15.48
C VAL A 199 -24.76 3.26 -15.71
N TYR A 200 -24.11 3.32 -16.86
CA TYR A 200 -23.23 4.43 -17.21
C TYR A 200 -24.04 5.66 -17.59
N ASP A 201 -23.77 6.75 -16.90
CA ASP A 201 -24.26 8.10 -17.19
C ASP A 201 -23.08 9.07 -17.03
N GLU A 202 -22.73 9.82 -18.07
CA GLU A 202 -21.62 10.78 -18.03
C GLU A 202 -21.86 11.87 -16.97
N ASP A 203 -23.11 12.27 -16.77
CA ASP A 203 -23.50 13.27 -15.76
C ASP A 203 -23.37 12.76 -14.31
N LEU A 204 -23.17 11.47 -14.12
CA LEU A 204 -22.94 10.80 -12.83
C LEU A 204 -21.50 10.29 -12.66
N PHE A 205 -20.60 10.67 -13.57
CA PHE A 205 -19.21 10.22 -13.55
C PHE A 205 -18.26 11.39 -13.25
N PHE A 206 -17.79 11.48 -12.00
CA PHE A 206 -17.04 12.63 -11.48
C PHE A 206 -15.57 12.27 -11.31
N ILE A 207 -14.71 13.03 -11.96
CA ILE A 207 -13.25 12.89 -11.88
C ILE A 207 -12.66 14.20 -11.36
N GLY A 208 -11.93 14.13 -10.27
CA GLY A 208 -11.23 15.27 -9.69
C GLY A 208 -9.75 14.97 -9.44
N LYS A 209 -9.10 15.77 -8.59
CA LYS A 209 -7.76 15.49 -8.10
C LYS A 209 -7.82 14.49 -6.96
N MET A 210 -6.75 13.72 -6.71
CA MET A 210 -6.64 12.81 -5.57
C MET A 210 -6.37 13.57 -4.27
N ALA A 211 -7.36 14.34 -3.79
CA ALA A 211 -7.29 15.16 -2.59
C ALA A 211 -8.66 15.32 -1.93
N ASP A 212 -8.70 15.51 -0.61
CA ASP A 212 -9.94 15.64 0.16
C ASP A 212 -10.81 16.83 -0.31
N GLU A 213 -10.19 17.98 -0.65
CA GLU A 213 -10.93 19.13 -1.17
C GLU A 213 -11.66 18.80 -2.50
N SER A 214 -11.02 18.03 -3.36
CA SER A 214 -11.65 17.54 -4.58
C SER A 214 -12.79 16.56 -4.27
N GLY A 215 -12.66 15.75 -3.23
CA GLY A 215 -13.74 14.90 -2.72
C GLY A 215 -14.96 15.69 -2.32
N LYS A 216 -14.81 16.80 -1.58
CA LYS A 216 -15.89 17.72 -1.21
C LYS A 216 -16.57 18.34 -2.43
N GLU A 217 -15.77 18.78 -3.39
CA GLU A 217 -16.30 19.38 -4.62
C GLU A 217 -17.11 18.36 -5.44
N MET A 218 -16.55 17.14 -5.62
CA MET A 218 -17.18 16.11 -6.44
C MET A 218 -18.49 15.60 -5.85
N ILE A 219 -18.54 15.36 -4.53
CA ILE A 219 -19.80 14.93 -3.91
C ILE A 219 -20.89 16.01 -3.99
N ASN A 220 -20.56 17.28 -3.80
CA ASN A 220 -21.52 18.35 -3.97
C ASN A 220 -22.10 18.41 -5.40
N LYS A 221 -21.23 18.25 -6.43
CA LYS A 221 -21.67 18.15 -7.83
C LYS A 221 -22.56 16.93 -8.07
N ALA A 222 -22.18 15.78 -7.49
CA ALA A 222 -22.93 14.54 -7.63
C ALA A 222 -24.34 14.66 -7.02
N LEU A 223 -24.46 15.23 -5.82
CA LEU A 223 -25.74 15.42 -5.14
C LEU A 223 -26.72 16.31 -5.95
N LEU A 224 -26.22 17.30 -6.70
CA LEU A 224 -27.06 18.12 -7.60
C LEU A 224 -27.68 17.30 -8.75
N ARG A 225 -27.16 16.12 -9.04
CA ARG A 225 -27.69 15.19 -10.07
C ARG A 225 -28.66 14.15 -9.50
N ASN A 226 -28.96 14.21 -8.19
CA ASN A 226 -29.86 13.29 -7.50
C ASN A 226 -29.54 11.81 -7.77
N PRO A 227 -28.33 11.32 -7.46
CA PRO A 227 -28.02 9.91 -7.52
C PRO A 227 -28.78 9.14 -6.44
N ASP A 228 -29.14 7.90 -6.70
CA ASP A 228 -29.74 7.00 -5.70
C ASP A 228 -28.66 6.18 -4.95
N ALA A 229 -27.45 6.11 -5.52
CA ALA A 229 -26.27 5.54 -4.85
C ALA A 229 -24.98 6.19 -5.33
N ILE A 230 -23.90 6.04 -4.54
CA ILE A 230 -22.58 6.58 -4.82
C ILE A 230 -21.53 5.45 -4.65
N VAL A 231 -20.62 5.33 -5.60
CA VAL A 231 -19.40 4.49 -5.46
C VAL A 231 -18.19 5.40 -5.42
N LEU A 232 -17.45 5.35 -4.31
CA LEU A 232 -16.21 6.10 -4.15
C LEU A 232 -15.04 5.27 -4.73
N GLY A 233 -14.39 5.79 -5.75
CA GLY A 233 -13.34 5.10 -6.51
C GLY A 233 -11.92 5.33 -5.99
N SER A 234 -11.72 6.16 -4.97
CA SER A 234 -10.41 6.42 -4.37
C SER A 234 -10.53 6.75 -2.89
N GLN A 235 -9.74 6.08 -2.06
CA GLN A 235 -9.65 6.36 -0.63
C GLN A 235 -9.11 7.76 -0.32
N LEU A 236 -8.28 8.33 -1.20
CA LEU A 236 -7.72 9.67 -1.01
C LEU A 236 -8.76 10.80 -1.07
N LEU A 237 -10.00 10.49 -1.46
CA LEU A 237 -11.13 11.42 -1.48
C LEU A 237 -12.07 11.20 -0.28
N GLU A 238 -11.87 10.13 0.51
CA GLU A 238 -12.86 9.65 1.48
C GLU A 238 -13.18 10.70 2.55
N ASN A 239 -12.17 11.34 3.16
CA ASN A 239 -12.43 12.31 4.21
C ASN A 239 -13.24 13.50 3.69
N GLY A 240 -12.89 14.02 2.51
CA GLY A 240 -13.62 15.14 1.89
C GLY A 240 -15.04 14.78 1.51
N VAL A 241 -15.26 13.58 0.95
CA VAL A 241 -16.59 13.08 0.63
C VAL A 241 -17.42 12.89 1.90
N MET A 242 -16.87 12.27 2.92
CA MET A 242 -17.60 11.97 4.16
C MET A 242 -17.91 13.21 4.98
N GLU A 243 -17.08 14.25 4.91
CA GLU A 243 -17.37 15.54 5.56
C GLU A 243 -18.68 16.17 5.06
N VAL A 244 -19.00 16.01 3.78
CA VAL A 244 -20.27 16.48 3.20
C VAL A 244 -21.37 15.46 3.43
N TYR A 245 -21.09 14.18 3.14
CA TYR A 245 -22.07 13.10 3.20
C TYR A 245 -22.72 12.95 4.59
N ASN A 246 -21.95 13.05 5.67
CA ASN A 246 -22.44 12.89 7.05
C ASN A 246 -23.36 14.04 7.51
N LYS A 247 -23.47 15.12 6.74
CA LYS A 247 -24.37 16.26 7.02
C LYS A 247 -25.74 16.12 6.34
N LEU A 248 -25.92 15.09 5.51
CA LEU A 248 -27.16 14.88 4.76
C LEU A 248 -28.20 14.19 5.65
N GLU A 249 -29.45 14.68 5.61
CA GLU A 249 -30.58 14.05 6.32
C GLU A 249 -30.99 12.71 5.69
N ASN A 250 -31.00 12.65 4.36
CA ASN A 250 -31.37 11.45 3.59
C ASN A 250 -30.30 11.17 2.54
N PRO A 251 -29.14 10.64 2.93
CA PRO A 251 -28.05 10.42 2.00
C PRO A 251 -28.36 9.24 1.06
N PRO A 252 -27.91 9.31 -0.23
CA PRO A 252 -27.90 8.14 -1.10
C PRO A 252 -27.03 7.04 -0.53
N GLU A 253 -27.27 5.77 -0.87
CA GLU A 253 -26.40 4.68 -0.42
C GLU A 253 -24.98 4.91 -0.95
N ILE A 254 -23.97 4.74 -0.09
CA ILE A 254 -22.56 4.92 -0.49
C ILE A 254 -21.76 3.65 -0.28
N ILE A 255 -20.94 3.29 -1.28
CA ILE A 255 -19.90 2.25 -1.14
C ILE A 255 -18.54 2.93 -1.15
N LEU A 256 -17.81 2.73 -0.07
CA LEU A 256 -16.44 3.20 0.06
C LEU A 256 -15.47 2.16 -0.50
N ARG A 257 -14.35 2.63 -1.00
CA ARG A 257 -13.27 1.79 -1.48
C ARG A 257 -11.98 2.10 -0.72
N ARG A 258 -11.29 1.05 -0.29
CA ARG A 258 -10.00 1.14 0.38
C ARG A 258 -8.99 0.26 -0.32
N ASP A 259 -8.00 0.89 -0.92
CA ASP A 259 -6.93 0.24 -1.67
C ASP A 259 -5.67 0.02 -0.83
N ILE A 260 -5.51 0.82 0.22
CA ILE A 260 -4.36 0.83 1.12
C ILE A 260 -4.94 0.84 2.53
N ASP A 261 -4.40 0.02 3.43
CA ASP A 261 -4.74 0.11 4.85
C ASP A 261 -4.12 1.39 5.46
N LEU A 262 -4.68 2.53 5.05
CA LEU A 262 -4.45 3.82 5.69
C LEU A 262 -5.19 3.84 7.02
N GLY A 263 -4.69 3.10 8.01
CA GLY A 263 -5.31 2.98 9.33
C GLY A 263 -6.74 2.43 9.29
N HIS A 264 -7.03 1.39 10.06
CA HIS A 264 -8.38 0.84 10.15
C HIS A 264 -9.32 1.82 10.86
N LYS A 265 -9.96 2.72 10.09
CA LYS A 265 -11.17 3.36 10.58
C LYS A 265 -12.32 2.41 10.27
N GLU A 266 -13.00 1.95 11.31
CA GLU A 266 -14.28 1.27 11.15
C GLU A 266 -15.23 2.19 10.37
N SER A 267 -15.98 1.61 9.45
CA SER A 267 -16.98 2.33 8.68
C SER A 267 -18.32 1.65 8.83
N ASN A 268 -19.36 2.44 9.11
CA ASN A 268 -20.75 1.97 9.10
C ASN A 268 -21.31 1.79 7.68
N HIS A 269 -20.52 2.14 6.66
CA HIS A 269 -20.90 2.01 5.26
C HIS A 269 -20.24 0.76 4.64
N PRO A 270 -20.86 0.14 3.62
CA PRO A 270 -20.24 -0.91 2.84
C PRO A 270 -18.89 -0.46 2.31
N VAL A 271 -17.87 -1.29 2.53
CA VAL A 271 -16.50 -1.04 2.08
C VAL A 271 -16.06 -2.17 1.16
N VAL A 272 -15.57 -1.84 0.00
CA VAL A 272 -14.81 -2.76 -0.83
C VAL A 272 -13.34 -2.62 -0.51
N ARG A 273 -12.79 -3.67 0.11
CA ARG A 273 -11.37 -3.74 0.43
C ARG A 273 -10.64 -4.53 -0.64
N MET A 274 -9.49 -4.03 -1.04
CA MET A 274 -8.51 -4.80 -1.79
C MET A 274 -7.66 -5.56 -0.77
N SER A 275 -7.56 -6.88 -0.90
CA SER A 275 -6.64 -7.66 -0.08
C SER A 275 -5.22 -7.39 -0.55
N SER A 276 -4.55 -6.48 0.11
CA SER A 276 -3.13 -6.19 -0.15
C SER A 276 -2.21 -7.20 0.54
N GLU A 277 -2.67 -7.87 1.59
CA GLU A 277 -1.85 -8.78 2.40
C GLU A 277 -1.21 -9.91 1.58
N GLN A 278 -1.99 -10.61 0.76
CA GLN A 278 -1.46 -11.67 -0.11
C GLN A 278 -0.46 -11.11 -1.14
N LEU A 279 -0.73 -9.92 -1.68
CA LEU A 279 0.16 -9.26 -2.62
C LEU A 279 1.52 -8.96 -1.97
N TRP A 280 1.51 -8.42 -0.76
CA TRP A 280 2.73 -8.16 0.01
C TRP A 280 3.49 -9.44 0.33
N GLN A 281 2.80 -10.49 0.77
CA GLN A 281 3.40 -11.80 1.07
C GLN A 281 4.11 -12.39 -0.15
N ILE A 282 3.45 -12.41 -1.32
CA ILE A 282 4.02 -12.93 -2.56
C ILE A 282 5.21 -12.06 -3.00
N THR A 283 5.09 -10.73 -2.87
CA THR A 283 6.18 -9.80 -3.23
C THR A 283 7.43 -10.03 -2.37
N LEU A 284 7.24 -10.21 -1.06
CA LEU A 284 8.35 -10.48 -0.15
C LEU A 284 8.97 -11.86 -0.38
N MET A 285 8.15 -12.87 -0.70
CA MET A 285 8.65 -14.19 -1.09
C MET A 285 9.51 -14.09 -2.36
N LEU A 286 9.10 -13.31 -3.35
CA LEU A 286 9.86 -13.08 -4.58
C LEU A 286 11.19 -12.38 -4.30
N ILE A 287 11.18 -11.33 -3.48
CA ILE A 287 12.39 -10.63 -3.01
C ILE A 287 13.36 -11.60 -2.33
N TYR A 288 12.84 -12.44 -1.43
CA TYR A 288 13.65 -13.43 -0.74
C TYR A 288 14.26 -14.46 -1.68
N MET A 289 13.50 -15.01 -2.61
CA MET A 289 13.99 -15.97 -3.59
C MET A 289 15.14 -15.38 -4.41
N ARG A 290 15.03 -14.12 -4.83
CA ARG A 290 16.08 -13.41 -5.57
C ARG A 290 17.31 -13.13 -4.71
N SER A 291 17.13 -12.82 -3.43
CA SER A 291 18.26 -12.61 -2.52
C SER A 291 19.11 -13.87 -2.26
N LYS A 292 18.56 -15.04 -2.60
CA LYS A 292 19.26 -16.35 -2.53
C LYS A 292 19.89 -16.78 -3.85
N ALA A 293 19.48 -16.21 -4.96
CA ALA A 293 20.06 -16.56 -6.27
C ALA A 293 21.53 -16.08 -6.32
N GLU A 294 22.43 -16.94 -6.78
CA GLU A 294 23.86 -16.60 -6.94
C GLU A 294 24.07 -15.55 -8.05
N GLU A 295 23.12 -15.46 -9.01
CA GLU A 295 23.01 -14.38 -10.00
C GLU A 295 21.60 -13.81 -9.93
N PRO A 296 21.43 -12.48 -9.74
CA PRO A 296 20.11 -11.89 -9.85
C PRO A 296 19.61 -12.09 -11.30
N PRO A 297 18.40 -12.59 -11.51
CA PRO A 297 17.82 -12.61 -12.85
C PRO A 297 17.76 -11.17 -13.38
N LEU A 298 18.25 -10.99 -14.60
CA LEU A 298 18.16 -9.76 -15.39
C LEU A 298 16.71 -9.36 -15.58
#